data_d541e770b70686553ce231831519f3d3
#
_entry.id   d541e770b70686553ce231831519f3d3
#
_cell.length_a   1.000
_cell.length_b   1.000
_cell.length_c   1.000
_cell.angle_alpha   90.00
_cell.angle_beta   90.00
_cell.angle_gamma   90.00
#
_symmetry.space_group_name_H-M   'P 1'
#
loop_
_entity.id
_entity.type
_entity.pdbx_description
1 polymer ?
#
loop_
_entity_poly.entity_id
_entity_poly.type
_entity_poly.pdbx_seq_one_letter_code
_entity_poly.pdbx_strand_id
1 'polypeptide(L)'
;IATPFAIGAAVFMTEVSPKGARILQPAIELLVGIPSVVYGFIGLQVVVPFVRSVFGGTGFGILSGIFVLFVMILPTVTFMTTDSLRAVPRHYREASLAMGATRWQTIWRVTLKAARSGIFTAVVFGMARAFGEALAIQMVVGNSAVVPTSLTTPAATLTSVLTMGIGN
;
A
#
# COMPACT_ATOMS: atom_id res chain seq x y z
N ILE A 1 7.39 -1.29 -3.37
CA ILE A 1 7.65 0.08 -2.85
C ILE A 1 6.76 0.36 -1.63
N ALA A 2 5.43 0.10 -1.68
CA ALA A 2 4.50 0.39 -0.56
C ALA A 2 4.84 -0.37 0.74
N THR A 3 5.32 -1.61 0.65
CA THR A 3 5.56 -2.51 1.78
C THR A 3 6.47 -1.94 2.88
N PRO A 4 7.67 -1.40 2.60
CA PRO A 4 8.54 -0.87 3.66
C PRO A 4 7.92 0.34 4.36
N PHE A 5 7.21 1.20 3.63
CA PHE A 5 6.49 2.33 4.23
C PHE A 5 5.33 1.86 5.11
N ALA A 6 4.58 0.86 4.66
CA ALA A 6 3.47 0.29 5.43
C ALA A 6 3.96 -0.38 6.72
N ILE A 7 5.05 -1.17 6.66
CA ILE A 7 5.65 -1.77 7.86
C ILE A 7 6.18 -0.69 8.80
N GLY A 8 6.87 0.33 8.28
CA GLY A 8 7.35 1.47 9.06
C GLY A 8 6.23 2.20 9.79
N ALA A 9 5.12 2.50 9.09
CA ALA A 9 3.94 3.13 9.67
C ALA A 9 3.29 2.24 10.76
N ALA A 10 3.18 0.93 10.52
CA ALA A 10 2.64 -0.01 11.50
C ALA A 10 3.51 -0.08 12.77
N VAL A 11 4.83 -0.17 12.62
CA VAL A 11 5.78 -0.14 13.76
C VAL A 11 5.68 1.18 14.50
N PHE A 12 5.61 2.31 13.80
CA PHE A 12 5.43 3.61 14.43
C PHE A 12 4.17 3.66 15.29
N MET A 13 3.04 3.19 14.76
CA MET A 13 1.77 3.20 15.48
C MET A 13 1.73 2.24 16.68
N THR A 14 2.39 1.08 16.59
CA THR A 14 2.32 0.07 17.65
C THR A 14 3.38 0.24 18.73
N GLU A 15 4.58 0.66 18.36
CA GLU A 15 5.74 0.63 19.25
C GLU A 15 6.25 2.01 19.65
N VAL A 16 6.08 3.03 18.79
CA VAL A 16 6.67 4.35 19.00
C VAL A 16 5.66 5.34 19.60
N SER A 17 4.48 5.45 19.00
CA SER A 17 3.50 6.48 19.39
C SER A 17 2.08 5.92 19.52
N PRO A 18 1.69 5.44 20.73
CA PRO A 18 0.30 5.01 20.98
C PRO A 18 -0.72 6.16 20.82
N LYS A 19 -0.30 7.41 21.04
CA LYS A 19 -1.14 8.60 20.83
C LYS A 19 -1.35 8.86 19.33
N GLY A 20 -0.30 8.73 18.52
CA GLY A 20 -0.37 8.82 17.06
C GLY A 20 -1.25 7.71 16.46
N ALA A 21 -1.17 6.51 17.00
CA ALA A 21 -2.03 5.39 16.60
C ALA A 21 -3.53 5.70 16.75
N ARG A 22 -3.91 6.40 17.80
CA ARG A 22 -5.32 6.75 18.06
C ARG A 22 -5.93 7.64 16.98
N ILE A 23 -5.11 8.44 16.30
CA ILE A 23 -5.55 9.33 15.21
C ILE A 23 -5.38 8.65 13.85
N LEU A 24 -4.24 7.99 13.63
CA LEU A 24 -3.91 7.38 12.34
C LEU A 24 -4.71 6.11 12.05
N GLN A 25 -5.04 5.32 13.08
CA GLN A 25 -5.75 4.07 12.87
C GLN A 25 -7.14 4.27 12.26
N PRO A 26 -8.03 5.14 12.79
CA PRO A 26 -9.33 5.39 12.15
C PRO A 26 -9.19 5.91 10.72
N ALA A 27 -8.18 6.75 10.45
CA ALA A 27 -7.93 7.24 9.10
C ALA A 27 -7.54 6.10 8.14
N ILE A 28 -6.69 5.17 8.58
CA ILE A 28 -6.30 3.99 7.81
C ILE A 28 -7.51 3.06 7.58
N GLU A 29 -8.32 2.84 8.61
CA GLU A 29 -9.53 2.01 8.50
C GLU A 29 -10.53 2.59 7.49
N LEU A 30 -10.73 3.91 7.51
CA LEU A 30 -11.56 4.59 6.50
C LEU A 30 -10.97 4.43 5.09
N LEU A 31 -9.67 4.62 4.92
CA LEU A 31 -8.99 4.46 3.63
C LEU A 31 -9.11 3.03 3.10
N VAL A 32 -9.00 2.01 3.94
CA VAL A 32 -9.17 0.60 3.54
C VAL A 32 -10.58 0.35 3.01
N GLY A 33 -11.60 1.01 3.57
CA GLY A 33 -13.00 0.87 3.20
C GLY A 33 -13.42 1.64 1.93
N ILE A 34 -12.57 2.53 1.40
CA ILE A 34 -12.90 3.29 0.19
C ILE A 34 -12.92 2.37 -1.04
N PRO A 35 -13.98 2.42 -1.88
CA PRO A 35 -14.03 1.69 -3.16
C PRO A 35 -12.87 2.09 -4.09
N SER A 36 -12.29 1.12 -4.80
CA SER A 36 -11.13 1.34 -5.66
C SER A 36 -11.39 2.37 -6.79
N VAL A 37 -12.63 2.44 -7.27
CA VAL A 37 -13.04 3.43 -8.28
C VAL A 37 -12.78 4.86 -7.81
N VAL A 38 -12.97 5.15 -6.50
CA VAL A 38 -12.70 6.48 -5.93
C VAL A 38 -11.21 6.80 -6.00
N TYR A 39 -10.34 5.83 -5.71
CA TYR A 39 -8.89 5.99 -5.90
C TYR A 39 -8.52 6.25 -7.35
N GLY A 40 -9.16 5.55 -8.30
CA GLY A 40 -9.00 5.78 -9.73
C GLY A 40 -9.43 7.19 -10.14
N PHE A 41 -10.58 7.65 -9.65
CA PHE A 41 -11.09 9.00 -9.92
C PHE A 41 -10.17 10.10 -9.35
N ILE A 42 -9.72 9.96 -8.11
CA ILE A 42 -8.73 10.87 -7.51
C ILE A 42 -7.40 10.81 -8.29
N GLY A 43 -6.98 9.62 -8.70
CA GLY A 43 -5.81 9.42 -9.55
C GLY A 43 -5.92 10.20 -10.86
N LEU A 44 -7.07 10.14 -11.51
CA LEU A 44 -7.35 10.88 -12.74
C LEU A 44 -7.28 12.40 -12.54
N GLN A 45 -7.85 12.91 -11.44
CA GLN A 45 -7.96 14.35 -11.17
C GLN A 45 -6.68 14.96 -10.59
N VAL A 46 -5.89 14.21 -9.85
CA VAL A 46 -4.72 14.70 -9.11
C VAL A 46 -3.41 14.10 -9.63
N VAL A 47 -3.33 12.77 -9.72
CA VAL A 47 -2.08 12.08 -10.07
C VAL A 47 -1.71 12.30 -11.53
N VAL A 48 -2.67 12.16 -12.45
CA VAL A 48 -2.42 12.34 -13.89
C VAL A 48 -1.96 13.77 -14.22
N PRO A 49 -2.62 14.86 -13.75
CA PRO A 49 -2.10 16.21 -13.94
C PRO A 49 -0.74 16.46 -13.29
N PHE A 50 -0.51 15.90 -12.10
CA PHE A 50 0.77 16.00 -11.41
C PHE A 50 1.90 15.34 -12.21
N VAL A 51 1.70 14.10 -12.65
CA VAL A 51 2.69 13.38 -13.48
C VAL A 51 2.93 14.12 -14.79
N ARG A 52 1.89 14.65 -15.43
CA ARG A 52 2.00 15.48 -16.64
C ARG A 52 2.84 16.75 -16.41
N SER A 53 2.65 17.43 -15.28
CA SER A 53 3.38 18.68 -14.98
C SER A 53 4.84 18.46 -14.67
N VAL A 54 5.20 17.31 -14.04
CA VAL A 54 6.57 17.01 -13.60
C VAL A 54 7.36 16.27 -14.67
N PHE A 55 6.76 15.29 -15.33
CA PHE A 55 7.45 14.39 -16.26
C PHE A 55 7.09 14.64 -17.74
N GLY A 56 6.12 15.54 -18.00
CA GLY A 56 5.62 15.80 -19.36
C GLY A 56 4.73 14.68 -19.90
N GLY A 57 4.45 14.73 -21.21
CA GLY A 57 3.61 13.75 -21.87
C GLY A 57 2.11 13.95 -21.59
N THR A 58 1.31 12.88 -21.69
CA THR A 58 -0.13 12.91 -21.44
C THR A 58 -0.47 12.84 -19.95
N GLY A 59 0.44 12.43 -19.09
CA GLY A 59 0.22 12.13 -17.68
C GLY A 59 -0.41 10.75 -17.44
N PHE A 60 -0.98 10.12 -18.45
CA PHE A 60 -1.43 8.73 -18.40
C PHE A 60 -0.24 7.79 -18.61
N GLY A 61 -0.21 6.68 -17.88
CA GLY A 61 0.82 5.67 -18.05
C GLY A 61 1.06 4.82 -16.81
N ILE A 62 2.09 3.98 -16.90
CA ILE A 62 2.49 3.07 -15.82
C ILE A 62 2.84 3.84 -14.54
N LEU A 63 3.48 5.00 -14.66
CA LEU A 63 3.88 5.82 -13.51
C LEU A 63 2.65 6.28 -12.70
N SER A 64 1.62 6.80 -13.36
CA SER A 64 0.35 7.18 -12.70
C SER A 64 -0.33 5.98 -12.05
N GLY A 65 -0.31 4.81 -12.71
CA GLY A 65 -0.80 3.56 -12.14
C GLY A 65 -0.04 3.15 -10.87
N ILE A 66 1.29 3.27 -10.87
CA ILE A 66 2.13 2.97 -9.69
C ILE A 66 1.76 3.87 -8.51
N PHE A 67 1.56 5.18 -8.72
CA PHE A 67 1.17 6.11 -7.66
C PHE A 67 -0.19 5.77 -7.07
N VAL A 68 -1.19 5.48 -7.91
CA VAL A 68 -2.54 5.12 -7.45
C VAL A 68 -2.51 3.81 -6.67
N LEU A 69 -1.83 2.77 -7.19
CA LEU A 69 -1.66 1.50 -6.48
C LEU A 69 -0.91 1.67 -5.16
N PHE A 70 0.13 2.49 -5.13
CA PHE A 70 0.89 2.78 -3.92
C PHE A 70 -0.02 3.33 -2.82
N VAL A 71 -0.80 4.37 -3.13
CA VAL A 71 -1.72 5.01 -2.16
C VAL A 71 -2.81 4.04 -1.70
N MET A 72 -3.32 3.20 -2.60
CA MET A 72 -4.39 2.25 -2.29
C MET A 72 -3.90 1.05 -1.45
N ILE A 73 -2.70 0.53 -1.73
CA ILE A 73 -2.15 -0.66 -1.05
C ILE A 73 -1.59 -0.30 0.32
N LEU A 74 -1.01 0.89 0.46
CA LEU A 74 -0.34 1.34 1.68
C LEU A 74 -1.22 1.21 2.93
N PRO A 75 -2.47 1.71 2.99
CA PRO A 75 -3.33 1.57 4.16
C PRO A 75 -3.68 0.10 4.44
N THR A 76 -3.92 -0.70 3.40
CA THR A 76 -4.27 -2.12 3.55
C THR A 76 -3.14 -2.93 4.22
N VAL A 77 -1.92 -2.79 3.71
CA VAL A 77 -0.75 -3.49 4.27
C VAL A 77 -0.43 -2.96 5.67
N THR A 78 -0.56 -1.64 5.89
CA THR A 78 -0.34 -1.02 7.21
C THR A 78 -1.34 -1.56 8.24
N PHE A 79 -2.61 -1.62 7.90
CA PHE A 79 -3.67 -2.14 8.78
C PHE A 79 -3.39 -3.57 9.22
N MET A 80 -3.18 -4.48 8.25
CA MET A 80 -2.92 -5.90 8.54
C MET A 80 -1.59 -6.12 9.29
N THR A 81 -0.56 -5.31 8.98
CA THR A 81 0.72 -5.37 9.70
C THR A 81 0.56 -4.90 11.14
N THR A 82 -0.23 -3.84 11.38
CA THR A 82 -0.54 -3.33 12.71
C THR A 82 -1.22 -4.40 13.56
N ASP A 83 -2.21 -5.09 13.01
CA ASP A 83 -2.90 -6.18 13.69
C ASP A 83 -1.94 -7.34 14.02
N SER A 84 -1.07 -7.69 13.08
CA SER A 84 -0.06 -8.73 13.29
C SER A 84 0.94 -8.36 14.39
N LEU A 85 1.36 -7.11 14.49
CA LEU A 85 2.25 -6.62 15.55
C LEU A 85 1.55 -6.58 16.91
N ARG A 86 0.26 -6.23 16.95
CA ARG A 86 -0.56 -6.23 18.18
C ARG A 86 -0.84 -7.63 18.71
N ALA A 87 -0.94 -8.61 17.80
CA ALA A 87 -1.13 -10.01 18.17
C ALA A 87 0.09 -10.61 18.90
N VAL A 88 1.28 -9.98 18.83
CA VAL A 88 2.47 -10.44 19.57
C VAL A 88 2.24 -10.25 21.08
N PRO A 89 2.29 -11.34 21.89
CA PRO A 89 2.06 -11.27 23.32
C PRO A 89 3.05 -10.33 24.04
N ARG A 90 2.57 -9.58 24.99
CA ARG A 90 3.35 -8.56 25.73
C ARG A 90 4.56 -9.17 26.46
N HIS A 91 4.43 -10.39 26.98
CA HIS A 91 5.51 -11.05 27.71
C HIS A 91 6.79 -11.25 26.88
N TYR A 92 6.70 -11.34 25.54
CA TYR A 92 7.91 -11.36 24.68
C TYR A 92 8.69 -10.06 24.77
N ARG A 93 7.98 -8.91 24.79
CA ARG A 93 8.62 -7.60 24.92
C ARG A 93 9.19 -7.39 26.31
N GLU A 94 8.45 -7.78 27.34
CA GLU A 94 8.84 -7.67 28.74
C GLU A 94 10.07 -8.52 29.05
N ALA A 95 10.10 -9.76 28.57
CA ALA A 95 11.26 -10.64 28.72
C ALA A 95 12.51 -10.09 28.02
N SER A 96 12.36 -9.53 26.83
CA SER A 96 13.48 -8.90 26.11
C SER A 96 14.05 -7.70 26.88
N LEU A 97 13.17 -6.84 27.39
CA LEU A 97 13.58 -5.68 28.20
C LEU A 97 14.22 -6.11 29.54
N ALA A 98 13.71 -7.16 30.19
CA ALA A 98 14.27 -7.72 31.40
C ALA A 98 15.70 -8.27 31.21
N MET A 99 16.01 -8.76 30.00
CA MET A 99 17.37 -9.18 29.62
C MET A 99 18.30 -8.01 29.29
N GLY A 100 17.88 -6.76 29.50
CA GLY A 100 18.69 -5.56 29.24
C GLY A 100 18.68 -5.07 27.79
N ALA A 101 17.80 -5.58 26.92
CA ALA A 101 17.68 -5.08 25.55
C ALA A 101 17.05 -3.69 25.54
N THR A 102 17.50 -2.85 24.61
CA THR A 102 16.85 -1.54 24.37
C THR A 102 15.50 -1.74 23.66
N ARG A 103 14.61 -0.74 23.72
CA ARG A 103 13.32 -0.77 22.99
C ARG A 103 13.51 -1.04 21.51
N TRP A 104 14.50 -0.42 20.89
CA TRP A 104 14.80 -0.60 19.48
C TRP A 104 15.27 -2.03 19.15
N GLN A 105 16.13 -2.59 19.99
CA GLN A 105 16.54 -4.00 19.85
C GLN A 105 15.37 -4.96 20.02
N THR A 106 14.46 -4.69 20.96
CA THR A 106 13.24 -5.48 21.16
C THR A 106 12.34 -5.43 19.94
N ILE A 107 12.11 -4.26 19.33
CA ILE A 107 11.31 -4.12 18.10
C ILE A 107 11.90 -4.98 16.98
N TRP A 108 13.17 -4.80 16.67
CA TRP A 108 13.81 -5.46 15.52
C TRP A 108 14.07 -6.94 15.72
N ARG A 109 14.50 -7.36 16.93
CA ARG A 109 14.93 -8.74 17.17
C ARG A 109 13.83 -9.63 17.72
N VAL A 110 12.81 -9.07 18.34
CA VAL A 110 11.73 -9.82 18.98
C VAL A 110 10.39 -9.57 18.30
N THR A 111 9.87 -8.33 18.35
CA THR A 111 8.51 -8.04 17.89
C THR A 111 8.34 -8.32 16.39
N LEU A 112 9.19 -7.78 15.53
CA LEU A 112 9.11 -8.00 14.08
C LEU A 112 9.36 -9.46 13.70
N LYS A 113 10.26 -10.16 14.41
CA LYS A 113 10.51 -11.59 14.16
C LYS A 113 9.32 -12.45 14.60
N ALA A 114 8.69 -12.13 15.72
CA ALA A 114 7.49 -12.83 16.17
C ALA A 114 6.31 -12.62 15.23
N ALA A 115 6.14 -11.39 14.69
CA ALA A 115 5.07 -11.03 13.77
C ALA A 115 5.34 -11.40 12.30
N ARG A 116 6.49 -11.97 11.96
CA ARG A 116 6.93 -12.19 10.56
C ARG A 116 5.90 -12.88 9.66
N SER A 117 5.22 -13.90 10.18
CA SER A 117 4.20 -14.65 9.43
C SER A 117 3.02 -13.76 9.07
N GLY A 118 2.52 -12.97 10.04
CA GLY A 118 1.43 -12.03 9.80
C GLY A 118 1.83 -10.89 8.85
N ILE A 119 3.06 -10.38 8.97
CA ILE A 119 3.60 -9.36 8.07
C ILE A 119 3.70 -9.92 6.64
N PHE A 120 4.18 -11.15 6.49
CA PHE A 120 4.23 -11.82 5.18
C PHE A 120 2.83 -11.96 4.57
N THR A 121 1.85 -12.40 5.37
CA THR A 121 0.44 -12.47 4.95
C THR A 121 -0.10 -11.12 4.52
N ALA A 122 0.20 -10.04 5.25
CA ALA A 122 -0.19 -8.68 4.89
C ALA A 122 0.38 -8.26 3.53
N VAL A 123 1.64 -8.59 3.26
CA VAL A 123 2.31 -8.30 1.98
C VAL A 123 1.66 -9.09 0.84
N VAL A 124 1.45 -10.40 1.02
CA VAL A 124 0.80 -11.25 0.02
C VAL A 124 -0.61 -10.76 -0.28
N PHE A 125 -1.37 -10.36 0.74
CA PHE A 125 -2.71 -9.80 0.55
C PHE A 125 -2.68 -8.47 -0.22
N GLY A 126 -1.74 -7.58 0.11
CA GLY A 126 -1.52 -6.34 -0.64
C GLY A 126 -1.15 -6.60 -2.11
N MET A 127 -0.31 -7.60 -2.39
CA MET A 127 0.01 -8.03 -3.75
C MET A 127 -1.21 -8.57 -4.49
N ALA A 128 -1.99 -9.45 -3.85
CA ALA A 128 -3.21 -10.01 -4.44
C ALA A 128 -4.22 -8.89 -4.80
N ARG A 129 -4.37 -7.89 -3.92
CA ARG A 129 -5.19 -6.71 -4.19
C ARG A 129 -4.67 -5.92 -5.39
N ALA A 130 -3.34 -5.71 -5.49
CA ALA A 130 -2.73 -5.00 -6.60
C ALA A 130 -2.91 -5.73 -7.94
N PHE A 131 -2.76 -7.05 -7.96
CA PHE A 131 -2.96 -7.86 -9.17
C PHE A 131 -4.42 -7.90 -9.63
N GLY A 132 -5.36 -7.88 -8.67
CA GLY A 132 -6.79 -7.89 -8.96
C GLY A 132 -7.36 -6.50 -9.34
N GLU A 133 -6.58 -5.44 -9.22
CA GLU A 133 -7.09 -4.09 -9.46
C GLU A 133 -7.26 -3.82 -10.96
N ALA A 134 -8.50 -3.59 -11.37
CA ALA A 134 -8.85 -3.28 -12.75
C ALA A 134 -9.33 -1.84 -12.92
N LEU A 135 -10.33 -1.43 -12.13
CA LEU A 135 -11.07 -0.18 -12.34
C LEU A 135 -10.22 1.08 -12.08
N ALA A 136 -9.48 1.13 -10.97
CA ALA A 136 -8.64 2.28 -10.68
C ALA A 136 -7.50 2.42 -11.70
N ILE A 137 -6.89 1.30 -12.11
CA ILE A 137 -5.82 1.30 -13.10
C ILE A 137 -6.34 1.71 -14.48
N GLN A 138 -7.48 1.19 -14.91
CA GLN A 138 -8.11 1.54 -16.18
C GLN A 138 -8.30 3.05 -16.36
N MET A 139 -8.59 3.76 -15.27
CA MET A 139 -8.80 5.22 -15.30
C MET A 139 -7.52 6.02 -15.50
N VAL A 140 -6.35 5.50 -15.12
CA VAL A 140 -5.10 6.28 -15.08
C VAL A 140 -3.98 5.76 -15.99
N VAL A 141 -4.11 4.53 -16.52
CA VAL A 141 -3.05 3.89 -17.33
C VAL A 141 -3.11 4.31 -18.79
N GLY A 142 -4.26 4.79 -19.28
CA GLY A 142 -4.44 5.28 -20.65
C GLY A 142 -4.89 4.23 -21.66
N ASN A 143 -4.99 2.96 -21.28
CA ASN A 143 -5.59 1.84 -22.06
C ASN A 143 -5.11 1.71 -23.53
N SER A 144 -3.85 2.00 -23.77
CA SER A 144 -3.24 1.85 -25.09
C SER A 144 -2.73 0.43 -25.32
N ALA A 145 -3.10 -0.19 -26.43
CA ALA A 145 -2.66 -1.53 -26.82
C ALA A 145 -1.20 -1.57 -27.36
N VAL A 146 -0.44 -0.50 -27.18
CA VAL A 146 0.96 -0.40 -27.61
C VAL A 146 1.88 -0.78 -26.46
N VAL A 147 2.96 -1.49 -26.76
CA VAL A 147 4.01 -1.79 -25.77
C VAL A 147 4.65 -0.48 -25.31
N PRO A 148 4.61 -0.15 -24.01
CA PRO A 148 5.14 1.11 -23.52
C PRO A 148 6.65 1.14 -23.63
N THR A 149 7.18 2.21 -24.21
CA THR A 149 8.63 2.45 -24.34
C THR A 149 9.21 3.21 -23.15
N SER A 150 8.34 3.85 -22.35
CA SER A 150 8.71 4.56 -21.12
C SER A 150 7.60 4.45 -20.07
N LEU A 151 7.92 4.79 -18.81
CA LEU A 151 6.96 4.77 -17.71
C LEU A 151 5.85 5.82 -17.83
N THR A 152 6.05 6.82 -18.67
CA THR A 152 5.11 7.92 -18.92
C THR A 152 4.24 7.72 -20.16
N THR A 153 4.47 6.63 -20.92
CA THR A 153 3.62 6.29 -22.06
C THR A 153 2.37 5.54 -21.62
N PRO A 154 1.22 5.84 -22.23
CA PRO A 154 0.00 5.07 -22.01
C PRO A 154 0.23 3.58 -22.29
N ALA A 155 -0.35 2.75 -21.43
CA ALA A 155 -0.24 1.30 -21.51
C ALA A 155 -1.60 0.65 -21.21
N ALA A 156 -1.70 -0.65 -21.39
CA ALA A 156 -2.84 -1.44 -20.93
C ALA A 156 -2.35 -2.54 -19.99
N THR A 157 -3.14 -2.83 -18.97
CA THR A 157 -2.92 -3.99 -18.10
C THR A 157 -3.83 -5.13 -18.53
N LEU A 158 -3.47 -6.36 -18.18
CA LEU A 158 -4.30 -7.52 -18.46
C LEU A 158 -5.72 -7.36 -17.92
N THR A 159 -5.84 -6.84 -16.70
CA THR A 159 -7.12 -6.61 -16.04
C THR A 159 -7.95 -5.52 -16.73
N SER A 160 -7.31 -4.43 -17.21
CA SER A 160 -8.03 -3.37 -17.94
C SER A 160 -8.53 -3.86 -19.30
N VAL A 161 -7.73 -4.66 -20.01
CA VAL A 161 -8.13 -5.26 -21.30
C VAL A 161 -9.29 -6.22 -21.13
N LEU A 162 -9.25 -7.09 -20.10
CA LEU A 162 -10.36 -8.00 -19.81
C LEU A 162 -11.64 -7.25 -19.46
N THR A 163 -11.55 -6.20 -18.65
CA THR A 163 -12.72 -5.40 -18.25
C THR A 163 -13.38 -4.72 -19.45
N MET A 164 -12.59 -4.18 -20.40
CA MET A 164 -13.12 -3.59 -21.61
C MET A 164 -13.68 -4.63 -22.59
N GLY A 165 -13.05 -5.81 -22.67
CA GLY A 165 -13.48 -6.87 -23.57
C GLY A 165 -14.80 -7.55 -23.18
N ILE A 166 -15.20 -7.47 -21.90
CA ILE A 166 -16.49 -8.00 -21.42
C ILE A 166 -17.63 -7.02 -21.73
N GLY A 167 -17.33 -5.74 -21.93
CA GLY A 167 -18.34 -4.69 -22.21
C GLY A 167 -18.73 -4.56 -23.69
N ASN A 168 -18.09 -5.28 -24.59
CA ASN A 168 -18.40 -5.35 -26.02
C ASN A 168 -18.93 -6.75 -26.37
#